data_79533cf88034d52279bf390942ae0498
#
_entry.id   79533cf88034d52279bf390942ae0498
#
_cell.length_a   1.000
_cell.length_b   1.000
_cell.length_c   1.000
_cell.angle_alpha   90.00
_cell.angle_beta   90.00
_cell.angle_gamma   90.00
#
_symmetry.space_group_name_H-M   'P 1'
#
loop_
_entity.id
_entity.type
_entity.pdbx_description
1 polymer ?
#
loop_
_entity_poly.entity_id
_entity_poly.type
_entity_poly.pdbx_seq_one_letter_code
_entity_poly.pdbx_strand_id
1 'polypeptide(L)'
;MESEKVKCAHCGKVNRVPAAADGTPRCGNCHEPLPWIAAARDEDFAAVAEQSSVPVLVDLWATWCGPCRMVSPALEQLAGERAGRIKLVKVDVDAAPLTSERFTVRAVPTLLVMDRGEVLARQAGAAPVPQLRAWLDRALSKNADKEATS
;
A
#
# COMPACT_ATOMS: atom_id res chain seq x y z
N MET A 1 -1.90 16.03 4.86
CA MET A 1 -1.40 14.79 4.21
C MET A 1 -0.06 15.07 3.56
N GLU A 2 0.88 14.17 3.78
CA GLU A 2 2.24 14.34 3.28
C GLU A 2 2.37 13.83 1.85
N SER A 3 3.36 14.35 1.12
CA SER A 3 3.73 13.83 -0.20
C SER A 3 5.10 13.15 -0.11
N GLU A 4 5.28 12.10 -0.90
CA GLU A 4 6.53 11.35 -0.97
C GLU A 4 7.24 11.67 -2.29
N LYS A 5 8.56 11.60 -2.27
CA LYS A 5 9.37 11.72 -3.50
C LYS A 5 9.61 10.33 -4.08
N VAL A 6 9.26 10.15 -5.34
CA VAL A 6 9.35 8.86 -6.03
C VAL A 6 10.12 9.03 -7.33
N LYS A 7 11.11 8.17 -7.55
CA LYS A 7 11.89 8.16 -8.77
C LYS A 7 11.16 7.32 -9.83
N CYS A 8 10.95 7.90 -11.01
CA CYS A 8 10.35 7.17 -12.12
C CYS A 8 11.29 6.08 -12.62
N ALA A 9 10.79 4.84 -12.70
CA ALA A 9 11.58 3.70 -13.15
C ALA A 9 11.91 3.78 -14.66
N HIS A 10 11.13 4.55 -15.43
CA HIS A 10 11.34 4.70 -16.87
C HIS A 10 12.35 5.78 -17.24
N CYS A 11 12.19 6.99 -16.69
CA CYS A 11 13.02 8.13 -17.11
C CYS A 11 13.93 8.67 -16.02
N GLY A 12 13.84 8.16 -14.79
CA GLY A 12 14.69 8.58 -13.69
C GLY A 12 14.29 9.90 -13.02
N LYS A 13 13.26 10.58 -13.51
CA LYS A 13 12.81 11.84 -12.93
C LYS A 13 12.24 11.61 -11.53
N VAL A 14 12.65 12.44 -10.58
CA VAL A 14 12.07 12.43 -9.23
C VAL A 14 10.76 13.21 -9.25
N ASN A 15 9.69 12.58 -8.79
CA ASN A 15 8.36 13.18 -8.72
C ASN A 15 7.90 13.27 -7.28
N ARG A 16 7.05 14.26 -7.00
CA ARG A 16 6.37 14.36 -5.71
C ARG A 16 4.99 13.72 -5.87
N VAL A 17 4.72 12.68 -5.08
CA VAL A 17 3.48 11.90 -5.15
C VAL A 17 2.61 12.22 -3.94
N PRO A 18 1.36 12.69 -4.13
CA PRO A 18 0.48 13.00 -3.00
C PRO A 18 0.02 11.75 -2.28
N ALA A 19 -0.23 11.88 -0.96
CA ALA A 19 -0.73 10.77 -0.15
C ALA A 19 -2.15 10.37 -0.57
N ALA A 20 -2.96 11.31 -1.04
CA ALA A 20 -4.31 11.06 -1.53
C ALA A 20 -4.57 11.88 -2.78
N ALA A 21 -5.28 11.30 -3.75
CA ALA A 21 -5.64 11.96 -5.00
C ALA A 21 -6.79 11.19 -5.67
N ASP A 22 -7.52 11.86 -6.56
CA ASP A 22 -8.64 11.24 -7.28
C ASP A 22 -8.20 10.27 -8.37
N GLY A 23 -6.98 10.37 -8.85
CA GLY A 23 -6.42 9.45 -9.85
C GLY A 23 -5.13 8.83 -9.36
N THR A 24 -4.49 8.05 -10.21
CA THR A 24 -3.19 7.46 -9.91
C THR A 24 -2.06 8.40 -10.36
N PRO A 25 -0.94 8.45 -9.62
CA PRO A 25 0.15 9.35 -9.97
C PRO A 25 0.88 8.90 -11.23
N ARG A 26 1.25 9.87 -12.05
CA ARG A 26 2.04 9.67 -13.27
C ARG A 26 3.24 10.59 -13.26
N CYS A 27 4.30 10.16 -13.93
CA CYS A 27 5.51 10.96 -14.05
C CYS A 27 5.22 12.24 -14.83
N GLY A 28 5.62 13.39 -14.25
CA GLY A 28 5.45 14.69 -14.91
C GLY A 28 6.31 14.86 -16.16
N ASN A 29 7.31 14.01 -16.35
CA ASN A 29 8.21 14.07 -17.51
C ASN A 29 7.80 13.10 -18.62
N CYS A 30 7.65 11.79 -18.32
CA CYS A 30 7.36 10.76 -19.34
C CYS A 30 5.93 10.24 -19.31
N HIS A 31 5.12 10.64 -18.32
CA HIS A 31 3.71 10.30 -18.15
C HIS A 31 3.42 8.83 -17.83
N GLU A 32 4.45 8.02 -17.58
CA GLU A 32 4.27 6.63 -17.14
C GLU A 32 3.76 6.59 -15.70
N PRO A 33 2.96 5.55 -15.33
CA PRO A 33 2.51 5.40 -13.94
C PRO A 33 3.68 5.31 -12.97
N LEU A 34 3.53 5.95 -11.80
CA LEU A 34 4.53 5.92 -10.74
C LEU A 34 4.12 4.92 -9.66
N PRO A 35 5.10 4.32 -8.97
CA PRO A 35 4.80 3.61 -7.73
C PRO A 35 4.08 4.55 -6.77
N TRP A 36 2.92 4.14 -6.23
CA TRP A 36 2.19 4.99 -5.30
C TRP A 36 2.44 4.48 -3.88
N ILE A 37 3.29 5.19 -3.16
CA ILE A 37 3.69 4.86 -1.80
C ILE A 37 3.36 6.05 -0.92
N ALA A 38 2.54 5.83 0.10
CA ALA A 38 2.12 6.89 1.01
C ALA A 38 2.17 6.40 2.45
N ALA A 39 2.20 7.34 3.39
CA ALA A 39 2.07 7.05 4.81
C ALA A 39 0.74 7.60 5.31
N ALA A 40 0.14 6.93 6.30
CA ALA A 40 -1.10 7.39 6.91
C ALA A 40 -1.02 7.26 8.43
N ARG A 41 -1.79 8.12 9.10
CA ARG A 41 -2.00 8.10 10.54
C ARG A 41 -3.50 8.00 10.82
N ASP A 42 -3.89 8.01 12.09
CA ASP A 42 -5.31 7.90 12.46
C ASP A 42 -6.18 8.97 11.80
N GLU A 43 -5.68 10.21 11.73
CA GLU A 43 -6.44 11.35 11.23
C GLU A 43 -6.67 11.36 9.71
N ASP A 44 -5.83 10.66 8.94
CA ASP A 44 -5.94 10.66 7.47
C ASP A 44 -6.05 9.28 6.83
N PHE A 45 -6.12 8.23 7.62
CA PHE A 45 -6.20 6.85 7.10
C PHE A 45 -7.38 6.67 6.13
N ALA A 46 -8.53 7.23 6.45
CA ALA A 46 -9.71 7.13 5.58
C ALA A 46 -9.43 7.74 4.20
N ALA A 47 -8.87 8.95 4.17
CA ALA A 47 -8.59 9.64 2.91
C ALA A 47 -7.47 8.97 2.11
N VAL A 48 -6.42 8.51 2.80
CA VAL A 48 -5.23 7.93 2.15
C VAL A 48 -5.49 6.50 1.68
N ALA A 49 -6.15 5.67 2.49
CA ALA A 49 -6.33 4.25 2.21
C ALA A 49 -7.75 3.87 1.80
N GLU A 50 -8.76 4.24 2.59
CA GLU A 50 -10.12 3.75 2.37
C GLU A 50 -10.80 4.37 1.16
N GLN A 51 -10.47 5.62 0.83
CA GLN A 51 -11.06 6.36 -0.28
C GLN A 51 -10.21 6.29 -1.56
N SER A 52 -9.20 5.43 -1.58
CA SER A 52 -8.34 5.24 -2.74
C SER A 52 -9.13 4.70 -3.93
N SER A 53 -8.84 5.22 -5.13
CA SER A 53 -9.44 4.78 -6.38
C SER A 53 -8.92 3.41 -6.85
N VAL A 54 -7.80 2.96 -6.29
CA VAL A 54 -7.21 1.64 -6.59
C VAL A 54 -7.09 0.82 -5.31
N PRO A 55 -6.99 -0.52 -5.41
CA PRO A 55 -6.75 -1.35 -4.23
C PRO A 55 -5.49 -0.93 -3.49
N VAL A 56 -5.52 -1.11 -2.17
CA VAL A 56 -4.45 -0.67 -1.28
C VAL A 56 -3.81 -1.86 -0.58
N LEU A 57 -2.49 -1.89 -0.62
CA LEU A 57 -1.68 -2.78 0.21
C LEU A 57 -1.27 -1.98 1.44
N VAL A 58 -1.81 -2.35 2.61
CA VAL A 58 -1.53 -1.65 3.86
C VAL A 58 -0.43 -2.38 4.60
N ASP A 59 0.62 -1.66 4.97
CA ASP A 59 1.75 -2.16 5.77
C ASP A 59 1.68 -1.55 7.17
N LEU A 60 1.21 -2.35 8.14
CA LEU A 60 1.16 -1.96 9.55
C LEU A 60 2.48 -2.39 10.19
N TRP A 61 3.33 -1.42 10.47
CA TRP A 61 4.72 -1.63 10.87
C TRP A 61 5.08 -0.85 12.14
N ALA A 62 6.28 -1.09 12.67
CA ALA A 62 6.81 -0.34 13.80
C ALA A 62 8.30 -0.06 13.60
N THR A 63 8.79 1.04 14.19
CA THR A 63 10.19 1.46 14.06
C THR A 63 11.16 0.46 14.70
N TRP A 64 10.73 -0.27 15.72
CA TRP A 64 11.54 -1.24 16.47
C TRP A 64 11.49 -2.65 15.86
N CYS A 65 10.77 -2.85 14.80
CA CYS A 65 10.50 -4.17 14.22
C CYS A 65 11.52 -4.53 13.14
N GLY A 66 12.37 -5.52 13.41
CA GLY A 66 13.36 -6.02 12.42
C GLY A 66 12.72 -6.61 11.17
N PRO A 67 11.75 -7.55 11.28
CA PRO A 67 11.07 -8.10 10.11
C PRO A 67 10.38 -7.05 9.24
N CYS A 68 9.89 -5.96 9.82
CA CYS A 68 9.29 -4.85 9.07
C CYS A 68 10.30 -4.22 8.12
N ARG A 69 11.55 -4.06 8.55
CA ARG A 69 12.62 -3.49 7.73
C ARG A 69 12.99 -4.43 6.59
N MET A 70 12.87 -5.73 6.79
CA MET A 70 13.15 -6.73 5.75
C MET A 70 12.05 -6.76 4.69
N VAL A 71 10.78 -6.59 5.09
CA VAL A 71 9.66 -6.66 4.17
C VAL A 71 9.43 -5.36 3.41
N SER A 72 9.87 -4.22 3.94
CA SER A 72 9.62 -2.91 3.34
C SER A 72 10.13 -2.81 1.89
N PRO A 73 11.37 -3.21 1.56
CA PRO A 73 11.82 -3.19 0.16
C PRO A 73 10.99 -4.09 -0.75
N ALA A 74 10.54 -5.25 -0.25
CA ALA A 74 9.69 -6.17 -1.01
C ALA A 74 8.34 -5.53 -1.36
N LEU A 75 7.73 -4.84 -0.41
CA LEU A 75 6.46 -4.15 -0.63
C LEU A 75 6.62 -2.98 -1.62
N GLU A 76 7.71 -2.24 -1.51
CA GLU A 76 8.01 -1.15 -2.44
C GLU A 76 8.24 -1.67 -3.85
N GLN A 77 8.88 -2.83 -3.98
CA GLN A 77 9.04 -3.49 -5.28
C GLN A 77 7.69 -3.84 -5.89
N LEU A 78 6.77 -4.41 -5.09
CA LEU A 78 5.41 -4.73 -5.55
C LEU A 78 4.66 -3.48 -5.99
N ALA A 79 4.79 -2.38 -5.25
CA ALA A 79 4.17 -1.12 -5.62
C ALA A 79 4.69 -0.63 -6.98
N GLY A 80 5.98 -0.81 -7.24
CA GLY A 80 6.59 -0.48 -8.53
C GLY A 80 6.11 -1.38 -9.65
N GLU A 81 6.04 -2.70 -9.41
CA GLU A 81 5.54 -3.67 -10.40
C GLU A 81 4.08 -3.43 -10.77
N ARG A 82 3.30 -2.92 -9.84
CA ARG A 82 1.86 -2.68 -10.00
C ARG A 82 1.53 -1.19 -10.06
N ALA A 83 2.48 -0.36 -10.52
CA ALA A 83 2.27 1.08 -10.64
C ALA A 83 1.00 1.38 -11.46
N GLY A 84 0.17 2.28 -10.96
CA GLY A 84 -1.12 2.60 -11.57
C GLY A 84 -2.26 1.64 -11.21
N ARG A 85 -1.98 0.52 -10.55
CA ARG A 85 -2.97 -0.50 -10.23
C ARG A 85 -3.17 -0.75 -8.75
N ILE A 86 -2.18 -0.46 -7.92
CA ILE A 86 -2.27 -0.52 -6.46
C ILE A 86 -1.59 0.67 -5.82
N LYS A 87 -1.88 0.87 -4.55
CA LYS A 87 -1.26 1.88 -3.70
C LYS A 87 -0.71 1.19 -2.46
N LEU A 88 0.53 1.48 -2.10
CA LEU A 88 1.13 1.00 -0.85
C LEU A 88 0.94 2.10 0.21
N VAL A 89 0.25 1.77 1.30
CA VAL A 89 0.06 2.69 2.42
C VAL A 89 0.74 2.13 3.65
N LYS A 90 1.70 2.87 4.19
CA LYS A 90 2.46 2.49 5.38
C LYS A 90 1.86 3.16 6.61
N VAL A 91 1.59 2.37 7.64
CA VAL A 91 1.01 2.83 8.90
C VAL A 91 1.89 2.41 10.06
N ASP A 92 2.53 3.38 10.72
CA ASP A 92 3.29 3.14 11.95
C ASP A 92 2.29 2.92 13.07
N VAL A 93 2.25 1.71 13.63
CA VAL A 93 1.24 1.35 14.65
C VAL A 93 1.37 2.18 15.92
N ASP A 94 2.58 2.66 16.24
CA ASP A 94 2.80 3.50 17.41
C ASP A 94 2.31 4.94 17.19
N ALA A 95 2.35 5.41 15.94
CA ALA A 95 1.84 6.72 15.56
C ALA A 95 0.35 6.70 15.21
N ALA A 96 -0.22 5.52 14.96
CA ALA A 96 -1.62 5.35 14.58
C ALA A 96 -2.29 4.27 15.45
N PRO A 97 -2.42 4.51 16.77
CA PRO A 97 -2.95 3.50 17.69
C PRO A 97 -4.41 3.15 17.44
N LEU A 98 -5.23 4.07 16.99
CA LEU A 98 -6.64 3.80 16.71
C LEU A 98 -6.82 2.90 15.48
N THR A 99 -6.04 3.15 14.44
CA THR A 99 -6.03 2.31 13.24
C THR A 99 -5.53 0.90 13.58
N SER A 100 -4.46 0.81 14.36
CA SER A 100 -3.91 -0.46 14.82
C SER A 100 -4.95 -1.27 15.61
N GLU A 101 -5.66 -0.64 16.52
CA GLU A 101 -6.70 -1.27 17.32
C GLU A 101 -7.87 -1.72 16.45
N ARG A 102 -8.30 -0.88 15.52
CA ARG A 102 -9.41 -1.18 14.60
C ARG A 102 -9.17 -2.47 13.81
N PHE A 103 -7.95 -2.68 13.35
CA PHE A 103 -7.60 -3.89 12.59
C PHE A 103 -7.04 -5.01 13.46
N THR A 104 -7.08 -4.86 14.77
CA THR A 104 -6.63 -5.86 15.74
C THR A 104 -5.20 -6.32 15.45
N VAL A 105 -4.30 -5.36 15.30
CA VAL A 105 -2.89 -5.65 15.01
C VAL A 105 -2.19 -6.09 16.29
N ARG A 106 -1.82 -7.38 16.36
CA ARG A 106 -1.16 -7.98 17.51
C ARG A 106 0.30 -8.30 17.26
N ALA A 107 0.70 -8.28 16.01
CA ALA A 107 2.08 -8.54 15.60
C ALA A 107 2.41 -7.66 14.40
N VAL A 108 3.66 -7.29 14.24
CA VAL A 108 4.13 -6.51 13.10
C VAL A 108 5.23 -7.27 12.37
N PRO A 109 5.31 -7.18 11.03
CA PRO A 109 4.35 -6.47 10.19
C PRO A 109 3.02 -7.21 10.07
N THR A 110 1.93 -6.49 9.91
CA THR A 110 0.64 -7.03 9.50
C THR A 110 0.29 -6.37 8.17
N LEU A 111 0.01 -7.18 7.17
CA LEU A 111 -0.28 -6.72 5.82
C LEU A 111 -1.76 -6.92 5.52
N LEU A 112 -2.39 -5.91 4.94
CA LEU A 112 -3.79 -6.00 4.50
C LEU A 112 -3.86 -5.65 3.03
N VAL A 113 -4.76 -6.31 2.30
CA VAL A 113 -5.18 -5.86 0.98
C VAL A 113 -6.59 -5.34 1.13
N MET A 114 -6.82 -4.10 0.76
CA MET A 114 -8.11 -3.43 0.88
C MET A 114 -8.56 -2.89 -0.46
N ASP A 115 -9.88 -2.84 -0.66
CA ASP A 115 -10.46 -2.15 -1.80
C ASP A 115 -11.68 -1.39 -1.32
N ARG A 116 -11.63 -0.07 -1.47
CA ARG A 116 -12.72 0.85 -1.06
C ARG A 116 -13.18 0.62 0.38
N GLY A 117 -12.20 0.44 1.27
CA GLY A 117 -12.46 0.25 2.70
C GLY A 117 -12.76 -1.18 3.11
N GLU A 118 -12.87 -2.12 2.19
CA GLU A 118 -13.10 -3.54 2.48
C GLU A 118 -11.78 -4.30 2.52
N VAL A 119 -11.55 -5.06 3.60
CA VAL A 119 -10.36 -5.91 3.74
C VAL A 119 -10.58 -7.20 2.94
N LEU A 120 -9.75 -7.41 1.91
CA LEU A 120 -9.82 -8.59 1.03
C LEU A 120 -8.94 -9.72 1.53
N ALA A 121 -7.82 -9.40 2.17
CA ALA A 121 -6.87 -10.39 2.66
C ALA A 121 -6.04 -9.81 3.79
N ARG A 122 -5.53 -10.68 4.65
CA ARG A 122 -4.69 -10.31 5.79
C ARG A 122 -3.57 -11.33 5.93
N GLN A 123 -2.36 -10.86 6.22
CA GLN A 123 -1.21 -11.71 6.49
C GLN A 123 -0.35 -11.09 7.58
N ALA A 124 0.03 -11.88 8.57
CA ALA A 124 0.97 -11.47 9.60
C ALA A 124 2.37 -12.01 9.27
N GLY A 125 3.37 -11.19 9.56
CA GLY A 125 4.77 -11.56 9.36
C GLY A 125 5.31 -11.20 7.98
N ALA A 126 6.65 -11.21 7.87
CA ALA A 126 7.36 -10.92 6.64
C ALA A 126 7.41 -12.17 5.75
N ALA A 127 7.48 -11.96 4.44
CA ALA A 127 7.63 -13.02 3.44
C ALA A 127 8.42 -12.49 2.25
N PRO A 128 9.06 -13.37 1.46
CA PRO A 128 9.79 -12.93 0.27
C PRO A 128 8.85 -12.46 -0.84
N VAL A 129 9.40 -11.66 -1.76
CA VAL A 129 8.62 -11.04 -2.86
C VAL A 129 7.76 -12.04 -3.64
N PRO A 130 8.26 -13.21 -4.08
CA PRO A 130 7.41 -14.13 -4.84
C PRO A 130 6.17 -14.59 -4.08
N GLN A 131 6.29 -14.83 -2.78
CA GLN A 131 5.18 -15.25 -1.93
C GLN A 131 4.18 -14.10 -1.75
N LEU A 132 4.66 -12.89 -1.50
CA LEU A 132 3.82 -11.71 -1.35
C LEU A 132 3.10 -11.36 -2.65
N ARG A 133 3.80 -11.50 -3.78
CA ARG A 133 3.21 -11.26 -5.10
C ARG A 133 2.04 -12.22 -5.36
N ALA A 134 2.22 -13.50 -5.08
CA ALA A 134 1.17 -14.50 -5.25
C ALA A 134 -0.03 -14.24 -4.34
N TRP A 135 0.24 -13.87 -3.09
CA TRP A 135 -0.79 -13.53 -2.12
C TRP A 135 -1.60 -12.29 -2.56
N LEU A 136 -0.91 -11.25 -3.00
CA LEU A 136 -1.54 -10.02 -3.49
C LEU A 136 -2.41 -10.31 -4.72
N ASP A 137 -1.86 -11.05 -5.68
CA ASP A 137 -2.60 -11.38 -6.91
C ASP A 137 -3.84 -12.23 -6.62
N ARG A 138 -3.77 -13.16 -5.68
CA ARG A 138 -4.94 -13.95 -5.27
C ARG A 138 -6.03 -13.07 -4.64
N ALA A 139 -5.64 -12.13 -3.79
CA ALA A 139 -6.58 -11.22 -3.14
C ALA A 139 -7.29 -10.34 -4.18
N LEU A 140 -6.55 -9.81 -5.14
CA LEU A 140 -7.08 -8.95 -6.20
C LEU A 140 -7.96 -9.75 -7.18
N SER A 141 -7.60 -10.98 -7.50
CA SER A 141 -8.40 -11.85 -8.38
C SER A 141 -9.76 -12.19 -7.76
N LYS A 142 -9.79 -12.50 -6.47
CA LYS A 142 -11.05 -12.78 -5.76
C LYS A 142 -11.99 -11.58 -5.80
N ASN A 143 -11.45 -10.38 -5.65
CA ASN A 143 -12.24 -9.15 -5.69
C ASN A 143 -12.80 -8.90 -7.09
N ALA A 144 -12.00 -9.11 -8.12
CA ALA A 144 -12.43 -8.97 -9.52
C ALA A 144 -13.55 -9.96 -9.85
N ASP A 145 -13.42 -11.23 -9.42
CA ASP A 145 -14.44 -12.25 -9.61
C ASP A 145 -15.75 -11.90 -8.91
N LYS A 146 -15.66 -11.38 -7.70
CA LYS A 146 -16.82 -10.94 -6.92
C LYS A 146 -17.54 -9.79 -7.62
N GLU A 147 -16.80 -8.82 -8.17
CA GLU A 147 -17.38 -7.70 -8.90
C GLU A 147 -18.02 -8.15 -10.21
N ALA A 148 -17.44 -9.14 -10.89
CA ALA A 148 -17.94 -9.65 -12.16
C ALA A 148 -19.25 -10.44 -11.98
N THR A 149 -19.52 -11.00 -10.80
CA THR A 149 -20.70 -11.80 -10.52
C THR A 149 -21.83 -11.03 -9.85
N SER A 150 -21.60 -9.79 -9.48
CA SER A 150 -22.59 -8.96 -8.76
C SER A 150 -23.49 -8.13 -9.67
#